data_3e67db352438a026e797168bf81ef0b2
#
_entry.id   3e67db352438a026e797168bf81ef0b2
#
_cell.length_a   1.000
_cell.length_b   1.000
_cell.length_c   1.000
_cell.angle_alpha   90.00
_cell.angle_beta   90.00
_cell.angle_gamma   90.00
#
_symmetry.space_group_name_H-M   'P 1'
#
loop_
_entity.id
_entity.type
_entity.pdbx_description
1 polymer ?
#
loop_
_entity_poly.entity_id
_entity_poly.type
_entity_poly.pdbx_seq_one_letter_code
_entity_poly.pdbx_strand_id
1 'polypeptide(L)'
;RHELPPCWLLREQCPPNDTLPMAGHGRPVNVTGMTCSGFRPSDDACKFGYLSPSSMRAVGALGYAVELLQAGYGDKVLEGRCRSLAEEIRDGIETYGVYGHPKYGRIYAYETDGFGNYNLMDDANSPSLLSIPYLGYKPAEDPNYQNTRRFVPSPDHPYYYLGPAPQGIGRTPTPPRPIRPINPGSQHPPRPTQP
;
A
#
# COMPACT_ATOMS: atom_id res chain seq x y z
N ARG A 1 4.35 0.36 -25.35
CA ARG A 1 4.07 -0.90 -24.61
C ARG A 1 5.35 -1.25 -23.88
N HIS A 2 5.42 -1.02 -22.56
CA HIS A 2 6.48 -1.58 -21.75
C HIS A 2 6.12 -3.03 -21.50
N GLU A 3 6.69 -3.94 -22.26
CA GLU A 3 6.76 -5.34 -21.88
C GLU A 3 7.77 -5.42 -20.71
N LEU A 4 7.24 -5.26 -19.48
CA LEU A 4 8.02 -5.58 -18.31
C LEU A 4 8.32 -7.10 -18.39
N PRO A 5 9.57 -7.51 -18.18
CA PRO A 5 9.86 -8.93 -18.03
C PRO A 5 8.96 -9.46 -16.91
N PRO A 6 8.32 -10.62 -17.09
CA PRO A 6 7.45 -11.16 -16.08
C PRO A 6 8.25 -11.31 -14.78
N CYS A 7 7.81 -10.64 -13.70
CA CYS A 7 8.34 -10.92 -12.38
C CYS A 7 8.00 -12.38 -12.09
N TRP A 8 9.00 -13.24 -12.14
CA TRP A 8 8.83 -14.65 -11.87
C TRP A 8 9.60 -15.01 -10.61
N LEU A 9 8.91 -15.55 -9.63
CA LEU A 9 9.50 -16.10 -8.42
C LEU A 9 8.73 -17.35 -7.98
N LEU A 10 9.31 -18.50 -8.22
CA LEU A 10 8.83 -19.78 -7.74
C LEU A 10 9.80 -20.37 -6.72
N ARG A 11 9.30 -20.65 -5.52
CA ARG A 11 10.02 -21.41 -4.50
C ARG A 11 9.31 -22.74 -4.31
N GLU A 12 10.02 -23.85 -4.47
CA GLU A 12 9.42 -25.19 -4.44
C GLU A 12 9.25 -25.74 -3.01
N GLN A 13 10.10 -25.30 -2.07
CA GLN A 13 10.11 -25.77 -0.69
C GLN A 13 9.89 -24.62 0.30
N CYS A 14 8.69 -24.03 0.26
CA CYS A 14 8.33 -22.93 1.15
C CYS A 14 6.82 -22.91 1.44
N PRO A 15 6.37 -22.21 2.49
CA PRO A 15 4.95 -21.93 2.68
C PRO A 15 4.32 -21.26 1.44
N PRO A 16 3.03 -21.51 1.13
CA PRO A 16 2.38 -20.98 -0.06
C PRO A 16 2.39 -19.45 -0.19
N ASN A 17 2.57 -18.73 0.90
CA ASN A 17 2.66 -17.26 0.93
C ASN A 17 4.09 -16.72 0.74
N ASP A 18 5.09 -17.57 0.67
CA ASP A 18 6.48 -17.18 0.44
C ASP A 18 6.90 -17.32 -1.06
N THR A 19 5.94 -17.63 -1.92
CA THR A 19 6.12 -17.73 -3.38
C THR A 19 4.97 -17.06 -4.10
N LEU A 20 5.21 -16.61 -5.35
CA LEU A 20 4.13 -16.06 -6.15
C LEU A 20 3.18 -17.17 -6.63
N PRO A 21 1.85 -16.91 -6.65
CA PRO A 21 0.88 -17.86 -7.20
C PRO A 21 1.08 -18.06 -8.71
N MET A 22 0.32 -18.99 -9.30
CA MET A 22 0.35 -19.29 -10.74
C MET A 22 1.76 -19.63 -11.24
N ALA A 23 2.39 -20.62 -10.61
CA ALA A 23 3.74 -21.11 -10.94
C ALA A 23 4.79 -19.98 -10.93
N GLY A 24 4.69 -19.03 -10.00
CA GLY A 24 5.66 -17.94 -9.84
C GLY A 24 5.40 -16.69 -10.68
N HIS A 25 4.37 -16.67 -11.49
CA HIS A 25 4.05 -15.51 -12.35
C HIS A 25 3.20 -14.43 -11.66
N GLY A 26 2.61 -14.73 -10.52
CA GLY A 26 1.63 -13.84 -9.88
C GLY A 26 0.26 -13.89 -10.57
N ARG A 27 -0.71 -13.22 -9.99
CA ARG A 27 -2.06 -13.12 -10.58
C ARG A 27 -2.08 -12.07 -11.70
N PRO A 28 -2.94 -12.24 -12.72
CA PRO A 28 -3.16 -11.23 -13.75
C PRO A 28 -3.56 -9.88 -13.15
N VAL A 29 -3.07 -8.79 -13.75
CA VAL A 29 -3.39 -7.42 -13.40
C VAL A 29 -3.80 -6.63 -14.63
N ASN A 30 -4.66 -5.62 -14.44
CA ASN A 30 -4.96 -4.63 -15.46
C ASN A 30 -3.84 -3.57 -15.51
N VAL A 31 -3.72 -2.87 -16.62
CA VAL A 31 -2.80 -1.71 -16.73
C VAL A 31 -3.40 -0.53 -15.98
N THR A 32 -2.74 -0.06 -14.93
CA THR A 32 -3.28 0.98 -14.03
C THR A 32 -2.37 2.20 -13.88
N GLY A 33 -1.12 2.14 -14.34
CA GLY A 33 -0.08 3.12 -14.00
C GLY A 33 0.57 2.89 -12.62
N MET A 34 -0.01 2.05 -11.76
CA MET A 34 0.57 1.72 -10.45
C MET A 34 1.80 0.80 -10.60
N THR A 35 2.65 0.79 -9.57
CA THR A 35 3.80 -0.12 -9.51
C THR A 35 3.37 -1.51 -9.08
N CYS A 36 3.72 -2.55 -9.86
CA CYS A 36 3.49 -3.94 -9.48
C CYS A 36 4.30 -4.32 -8.23
N SER A 37 3.69 -5.12 -7.38
CA SER A 37 4.32 -5.68 -6.17
C SER A 37 4.04 -7.18 -6.07
N GLY A 38 5.09 -7.99 -6.02
CA GLY A 38 4.95 -9.42 -5.78
C GLY A 38 4.73 -9.76 -4.31
N PHE A 39 5.33 -8.97 -3.40
CA PHE A 39 5.35 -9.23 -1.97
C PHE A 39 4.98 -7.97 -1.18
N ARG A 40 4.43 -8.20 0.01
CA ARG A 40 4.15 -7.20 1.05
C ARG A 40 5.42 -6.86 1.84
N PRO A 41 5.42 -5.78 2.62
CA PRO A 41 6.51 -5.49 3.55
C PRO A 41 6.76 -6.58 4.60
N SER A 42 5.80 -7.46 4.80
CA SER A 42 5.87 -8.63 5.68
C SER A 42 6.49 -9.87 5.03
N ASP A 43 6.98 -9.78 3.80
CA ASP A 43 7.48 -10.87 2.95
C ASP A 43 6.42 -11.89 2.48
N ASP A 44 5.13 -11.67 2.80
CA ASP A 44 4.06 -12.49 2.26
C ASP A 44 3.74 -12.08 0.81
N ALA A 45 3.45 -13.04 -0.04
CA ALA A 45 3.01 -12.76 -1.42
C ALA A 45 1.72 -11.95 -1.45
N CYS A 46 1.68 -10.94 -2.31
CA CYS A 46 0.47 -10.17 -2.56
C CYS A 46 -0.64 -11.07 -3.12
N LYS A 47 -1.86 -10.86 -2.63
CA LYS A 47 -3.05 -11.51 -3.19
C LYS A 47 -3.40 -10.92 -4.56
N PHE A 48 -3.23 -9.60 -4.71
CA PHE A 48 -3.38 -8.85 -5.95
C PHE A 48 -2.09 -8.10 -6.26
N GLY A 49 -1.80 -7.90 -7.55
CA GLY A 49 -0.48 -7.47 -8.00
C GLY A 49 -0.12 -6.00 -7.79
N TYR A 50 -1.05 -5.18 -7.25
CA TYR A 50 -0.78 -3.79 -6.89
C TYR A 50 -0.96 -3.58 -5.39
N LEU A 51 0.13 -3.22 -4.71
CA LEU A 51 0.14 -2.85 -3.31
C LEU A 51 0.04 -1.32 -3.21
N SER A 52 -1.14 -0.81 -2.81
CA SER A 52 -1.41 0.63 -2.80
C SER A 52 -0.42 1.42 -1.93
N PRO A 53 -0.07 1.03 -0.69
CA PRO A 53 0.90 1.77 0.11
C PRO A 53 2.30 1.85 -0.53
N SER A 54 2.74 0.80 -1.25
CA SER A 54 4.02 0.85 -1.97
C SER A 54 3.99 1.82 -3.14
N SER A 55 2.89 1.86 -3.89
CA SER A 55 2.68 2.84 -4.95
C SER A 55 2.60 4.27 -4.38
N MET A 56 1.96 4.48 -3.23
CA MET A 56 1.93 5.77 -2.52
C MET A 56 3.33 6.21 -2.08
N ARG A 57 4.15 5.28 -1.58
CA ARG A 57 5.55 5.53 -1.24
C ARG A 57 6.37 5.95 -2.45
N ALA A 58 6.14 5.32 -3.61
CA ALA A 58 6.80 5.69 -4.86
C ALA A 58 6.47 7.14 -5.26
N VAL A 59 5.20 7.57 -5.14
CA VAL A 59 4.77 8.95 -5.39
C VAL A 59 5.49 9.93 -4.45
N GLY A 60 5.55 9.63 -3.15
CA GLY A 60 6.27 10.47 -2.18
C GLY A 60 7.76 10.57 -2.49
N ALA A 61 8.41 9.44 -2.79
CA ALA A 61 9.83 9.40 -3.15
C ALA A 61 10.14 10.20 -4.42
N LEU A 62 9.28 10.12 -5.45
CA LEU A 62 9.41 10.91 -6.66
C LEU A 62 9.24 12.42 -6.38
N GLY A 63 8.35 12.79 -5.46
CA GLY A 63 8.22 14.17 -4.99
C GLY A 63 9.51 14.70 -4.36
N TYR A 64 10.12 13.95 -3.44
CA TYR A 64 11.42 14.32 -2.86
C TYR A 64 12.54 14.36 -3.90
N ALA A 65 12.54 13.45 -4.89
CA ALA A 65 13.51 13.51 -5.99
C ALA A 65 13.37 14.81 -6.79
N VAL A 66 12.16 15.28 -7.05
CA VAL A 66 11.89 16.57 -7.70
C VAL A 66 12.46 17.73 -6.88
N GLU A 67 12.23 17.76 -5.56
CA GLU A 67 12.75 18.80 -4.67
C GLU A 67 14.28 18.84 -4.70
N LEU A 68 14.94 17.68 -4.63
CA LEU A 68 16.40 17.58 -4.70
C LEU A 68 16.96 18.04 -6.06
N LEU A 69 16.30 17.67 -7.17
CA LEU A 69 16.70 18.11 -8.51
C LEU A 69 16.58 19.62 -8.66
N GLN A 70 15.56 20.23 -8.09
CA GLN A 70 15.39 21.69 -8.10
C GLN A 70 16.41 22.41 -7.23
N ALA A 71 16.74 21.86 -6.06
CA ALA A 71 17.63 22.50 -5.09
C ALA A 71 19.11 22.47 -5.50
N GLY A 72 19.57 21.45 -6.24
CA GLY A 72 20.99 21.25 -6.44
C GLY A 72 21.46 20.83 -7.83
N TYR A 73 20.70 20.02 -8.54
CA TYR A 73 21.19 19.39 -9.79
C TYR A 73 20.74 20.10 -11.05
N GLY A 74 19.61 20.81 -11.06
CA GLY A 74 19.12 21.59 -12.20
C GLY A 74 18.70 20.78 -13.44
N ASP A 75 18.62 19.43 -13.34
CA ASP A 75 18.22 18.56 -14.46
C ASP A 75 16.71 18.62 -14.70
N LYS A 76 16.30 19.49 -15.59
CA LYS A 76 14.89 19.70 -15.94
C LYS A 76 14.24 18.52 -16.65
N VAL A 77 15.01 17.73 -17.38
CA VAL A 77 14.50 16.54 -18.08
C VAL A 77 14.14 15.47 -17.07
N LEU A 78 15.05 15.19 -16.15
CA LEU A 78 14.81 14.20 -15.09
C LEU A 78 13.71 14.67 -14.13
N GLU A 79 13.68 15.95 -13.76
CA GLU A 79 12.59 16.56 -12.98
C GLU A 79 11.23 16.32 -13.65
N GLY A 80 11.10 16.62 -14.94
CA GLY A 80 9.87 16.40 -15.70
C GLY A 80 9.45 14.93 -15.72
N ARG A 81 10.39 14.01 -15.89
CA ARG A 81 10.11 12.56 -15.85
C ARG A 81 9.62 12.09 -14.47
N CYS A 82 10.24 12.57 -13.39
CA CYS A 82 9.80 12.25 -12.03
C CYS A 82 8.38 12.74 -11.77
N ARG A 83 8.04 13.96 -12.18
CA ARG A 83 6.68 14.51 -12.05
C ARG A 83 5.66 13.68 -12.81
N SER A 84 5.91 13.42 -14.09
CA SER A 84 5.00 12.69 -14.96
C SER A 84 4.74 11.27 -14.42
N LEU A 85 5.80 10.59 -13.96
CA LEU A 85 5.65 9.25 -13.36
C LEU A 85 4.88 9.29 -12.03
N ALA A 86 5.12 10.31 -11.20
CA ALA A 86 4.38 10.48 -9.94
C ALA A 86 2.89 10.74 -10.19
N GLU A 87 2.55 11.51 -11.21
CA GLU A 87 1.17 11.77 -11.63
C GLU A 87 0.50 10.49 -12.15
N GLU A 88 1.16 9.75 -13.04
CA GLU A 88 0.65 8.48 -13.57
C GLU A 88 0.33 7.48 -12.44
N ILE A 89 1.26 7.30 -11.50
CA ILE A 89 1.05 6.39 -10.36
C ILE A 89 -0.10 6.91 -9.47
N ARG A 90 -0.17 8.21 -9.21
CA ARG A 90 -1.23 8.82 -8.40
C ARG A 90 -2.61 8.62 -9.03
N ASP A 91 -2.74 8.86 -10.32
CA ASP A 91 -3.99 8.65 -11.06
C ASP A 91 -4.43 7.18 -11.01
N GLY A 92 -3.46 6.27 -11.12
CA GLY A 92 -3.69 4.84 -10.95
C GLY A 92 -4.23 4.49 -9.56
N ILE A 93 -3.64 5.04 -8.49
CA ILE A 93 -4.10 4.82 -7.11
C ILE A 93 -5.51 5.37 -6.90
N GLU A 94 -5.77 6.61 -7.33
CA GLU A 94 -7.08 7.25 -7.12
C GLU A 94 -8.20 6.58 -7.93
N THR A 95 -7.86 5.98 -9.08
CA THR A 95 -8.82 5.28 -9.96
C THR A 95 -9.04 3.85 -9.51
N TYR A 96 -8.00 3.11 -9.18
CA TYR A 96 -8.07 1.66 -8.98
C TYR A 96 -7.77 1.22 -7.54
N GLY A 97 -7.19 2.08 -6.71
CA GLY A 97 -6.84 1.78 -5.32
C GLY A 97 -7.88 2.24 -4.29
N VAL A 98 -8.96 2.89 -4.71
CA VAL A 98 -10.02 3.40 -3.81
C VAL A 98 -11.27 2.53 -3.91
N TYR A 99 -11.74 2.07 -2.75
CA TYR A 99 -12.94 1.25 -2.60
C TYR A 99 -14.07 2.03 -1.92
N GLY A 100 -15.29 1.91 -2.46
CA GLY A 100 -16.50 2.48 -1.85
C GLY A 100 -17.08 1.56 -0.78
N HIS A 101 -16.67 1.74 0.48
CA HIS A 101 -17.16 0.94 1.58
C HIS A 101 -18.52 1.45 2.08
N PRO A 102 -19.56 0.57 2.23
CA PRO A 102 -20.93 1.01 2.54
C PRO A 102 -21.05 1.78 3.87
N LYS A 103 -20.21 1.50 4.86
CA LYS A 103 -20.25 2.13 6.19
C LYS A 103 -19.26 3.29 6.34
N TYR A 104 -18.09 3.19 5.72
CA TYR A 104 -16.97 4.13 5.91
C TYR A 104 -16.83 5.14 4.77
N GLY A 105 -17.57 4.97 3.67
CA GLY A 105 -17.40 5.77 2.47
C GLY A 105 -16.18 5.35 1.65
N ARG A 106 -15.54 6.28 0.96
CA ARG A 106 -14.36 5.97 0.14
C ARG A 106 -13.14 5.71 1.04
N ILE A 107 -12.56 4.52 0.92
CA ILE A 107 -11.36 4.09 1.64
C ILE A 107 -10.30 3.61 0.65
N TYR A 108 -9.02 3.68 1.03
CA TYR A 108 -7.96 3.03 0.27
C TYR A 108 -7.97 1.53 0.52
N ALA A 109 -7.90 0.75 -0.55
CA ALA A 109 -7.66 -0.69 -0.48
C ALA A 109 -6.16 -0.95 -0.33
N TYR A 110 -5.80 -1.97 0.43
CA TYR A 110 -4.39 -2.36 0.61
C TYR A 110 -3.79 -2.93 -0.67
N GLU A 111 -4.54 -3.82 -1.35
CA GLU A 111 -4.16 -4.37 -2.65
C GLU A 111 -5.32 -4.28 -3.64
N THR A 112 -4.99 -4.16 -4.92
CA THR A 112 -5.93 -4.26 -6.04
C THR A 112 -5.28 -4.96 -7.23
N ASP A 113 -6.08 -5.47 -8.16
CA ASP A 113 -5.63 -6.00 -9.45
C ASP A 113 -5.96 -5.07 -10.62
N GLY A 114 -6.66 -3.97 -10.37
CA GLY A 114 -7.13 -3.05 -11.39
C GLY A 114 -8.36 -3.53 -12.18
N PHE A 115 -8.88 -4.74 -11.89
CA PHE A 115 -10.13 -5.27 -12.47
C PHE A 115 -11.35 -5.09 -11.54
N GLY A 116 -11.19 -4.39 -10.41
CA GLY A 116 -12.24 -4.17 -9.43
C GLY A 116 -12.20 -5.17 -8.27
N ASN A 117 -11.14 -5.94 -8.11
CA ASN A 117 -10.93 -6.76 -6.93
C ASN A 117 -10.04 -6.05 -5.93
N TYR A 118 -10.42 -6.15 -4.65
CA TYR A 118 -9.76 -5.42 -3.56
C TYR A 118 -9.45 -6.35 -2.39
N ASN A 119 -8.31 -6.13 -1.77
CA ASN A 119 -7.97 -6.69 -0.48
C ASN A 119 -8.01 -5.58 0.57
N LEU A 120 -9.02 -5.64 1.44
CA LEU A 120 -9.30 -4.62 2.46
C LEU A 120 -8.60 -4.99 3.78
N MET A 121 -7.31 -5.24 3.71
CA MET A 121 -6.47 -5.45 4.91
C MET A 121 -5.56 -4.25 5.16
N ASP A 122 -4.74 -4.29 6.16
CA ASP A 122 -3.53 -3.50 6.32
C ASP A 122 -2.44 -4.38 6.95
N ASP A 123 -1.20 -3.92 6.91
CA ASP A 123 -0.04 -4.61 7.49
C ASP A 123 0.55 -3.76 8.63
N ALA A 124 1.11 -4.44 9.63
CA ALA A 124 1.83 -3.76 10.71
C ALA A 124 3.18 -3.17 10.27
N ASN A 125 3.69 -3.57 9.11
CA ASN A 125 4.95 -3.09 8.54
C ASN A 125 4.70 -1.90 7.60
N SER A 126 5.63 -0.95 7.55
CA SER A 126 5.59 0.17 6.59
C SER A 126 6.23 -0.23 5.26
N PRO A 127 5.63 0.15 4.12
CA PRO A 127 4.47 1.03 3.95
C PRO A 127 3.13 0.35 4.25
N SER A 128 2.24 1.04 4.97
CA SER A 128 0.89 0.61 5.33
C SER A 128 -0.12 1.71 5.01
N LEU A 129 -1.42 1.39 5.03
CA LEU A 129 -2.47 2.39 4.84
C LEU A 129 -2.49 3.43 5.97
N LEU A 130 -2.18 3.02 7.21
CA LEU A 130 -2.09 3.97 8.33
C LEU A 130 -0.88 4.90 8.22
N SER A 131 0.14 4.54 7.45
CA SER A 131 1.33 5.36 7.24
C SER A 131 1.21 6.38 6.09
N ILE A 132 0.07 6.49 5.40
CA ILE A 132 -0.12 7.36 4.23
C ILE A 132 0.41 8.80 4.42
N PRO A 133 0.15 9.52 5.53
CA PRO A 133 0.72 10.84 5.72
C PRO A 133 2.24 10.83 5.91
N TYR A 134 2.76 9.83 6.58
CA TYR A 134 4.19 9.64 6.76
C TYR A 134 4.91 9.34 5.41
N LEU A 135 4.22 8.70 4.48
CA LEU A 135 4.75 8.43 3.14
C LEU A 135 4.78 9.68 2.24
N GLY A 136 4.21 10.80 2.68
CA GLY A 136 4.13 12.03 1.89
C GLY A 136 3.10 11.96 0.73
N TYR A 137 2.15 11.03 0.80
CA TYR A 137 1.16 10.85 -0.28
C TYR A 137 -0.05 11.77 -0.13
N LYS A 138 -0.68 11.77 1.04
CA LYS A 138 -1.82 12.63 1.39
C LYS A 138 -1.63 13.19 2.80
N PRO A 139 -2.15 14.38 3.08
CA PRO A 139 -2.17 14.92 4.44
C PRO A 139 -3.09 14.10 5.35
N ALA A 140 -2.90 14.25 6.66
CA ALA A 140 -3.69 13.51 7.65
C ALA A 140 -5.20 13.85 7.60
N GLU A 141 -5.54 15.01 7.10
CA GLU A 141 -6.91 15.55 6.98
C GLU A 141 -7.64 15.04 5.71
N ASP A 142 -6.94 14.36 4.80
CA ASP A 142 -7.57 13.82 3.57
C ASP A 142 -8.78 12.94 3.91
N PRO A 143 -9.95 13.18 3.31
CA PRO A 143 -11.18 12.46 3.65
C PRO A 143 -11.08 10.94 3.44
N ASN A 144 -10.44 10.49 2.35
CA ASN A 144 -10.29 9.06 2.06
C ASN A 144 -9.35 8.42 3.08
N TYR A 145 -8.28 9.13 3.48
CA TYR A 145 -7.39 8.66 4.54
C TYR A 145 -8.10 8.60 5.89
N GLN A 146 -8.89 9.61 6.27
CA GLN A 146 -9.64 9.61 7.52
C GLN A 146 -10.66 8.46 7.57
N ASN A 147 -11.32 8.18 6.45
CA ASN A 147 -12.20 7.03 6.34
C ASN A 147 -11.44 5.70 6.50
N THR A 148 -10.30 5.57 5.82
CA THR A 148 -9.41 4.40 5.91
C THR A 148 -8.91 4.22 7.34
N ARG A 149 -8.47 5.30 8.00
CA ARG A 149 -8.01 5.29 9.39
C ARG A 149 -9.10 4.87 10.37
N ARG A 150 -10.37 5.17 10.10
CA ARG A 150 -11.51 4.69 10.93
C ARG A 150 -11.85 3.23 10.65
N PHE A 151 -11.70 2.78 9.40
CA PHE A 151 -11.98 1.40 8.99
C PHE A 151 -10.93 0.43 9.53
N VAL A 152 -9.64 0.70 9.33
CA VAL A 152 -8.55 -0.23 9.60
C VAL A 152 -8.56 -0.76 11.05
N PRO A 153 -8.67 0.05 12.13
CA PRO A 153 -8.72 -0.45 13.50
C PRO A 153 -10.15 -0.80 13.98
N SER A 154 -11.07 -1.10 13.07
CA SER A 154 -12.46 -1.40 13.43
C SER A 154 -12.78 -2.89 13.37
N PRO A 155 -13.84 -3.35 14.06
CA PRO A 155 -14.32 -4.73 13.93
C PRO A 155 -14.79 -5.15 12.53
N ASP A 156 -15.03 -4.19 11.64
CA ASP A 156 -15.38 -4.47 10.24
C ASP A 156 -14.14 -4.82 9.38
N HIS A 157 -12.94 -4.63 9.93
CA HIS A 157 -11.70 -5.02 9.23
C HIS A 157 -11.53 -6.54 9.29
N PRO A 158 -11.26 -7.22 8.15
CA PRO A 158 -11.23 -8.69 8.07
C PRO A 158 -10.23 -9.39 9.01
N TYR A 159 -9.20 -8.66 9.45
CA TYR A 159 -8.13 -9.17 10.32
C TYR A 159 -8.10 -8.46 11.66
N TYR A 160 -9.26 -7.97 12.12
CA TYR A 160 -9.39 -7.40 13.45
C TYR A 160 -9.56 -8.49 14.51
N TYR A 161 -8.82 -8.40 15.58
CA TYR A 161 -8.85 -9.36 16.67
C TYR A 161 -9.24 -8.70 18.00
N LEU A 162 -10.22 -9.30 18.65
CA LEU A 162 -10.61 -9.02 20.03
C LEU A 162 -9.92 -10.05 20.93
N GLY A 163 -9.04 -9.62 21.81
CA GLY A 163 -8.37 -10.47 22.79
C GLY A 163 -8.47 -9.91 24.21
N PRO A 164 -8.10 -10.68 25.24
CA PRO A 164 -7.96 -10.18 26.61
C PRO A 164 -6.80 -9.19 26.77
N ALA A 165 -5.88 -9.13 25.83
CA ALA A 165 -4.85 -8.11 25.64
C ALA A 165 -5.30 -7.07 24.63
N PRO A 166 -4.56 -5.95 24.37
CA PRO A 166 -5.04 -4.85 23.55
C PRO A 166 -5.53 -5.32 22.19
N GLN A 167 -6.67 -4.75 21.78
CA GLN A 167 -7.28 -4.95 20.47
C GLN A 167 -6.31 -4.53 19.37
N GLY A 168 -6.27 -5.28 18.27
CA GLY A 168 -5.33 -4.96 17.19
C GLY A 168 -5.69 -5.64 15.88
N ILE A 169 -5.00 -5.22 14.83
CA ILE A 169 -5.07 -5.85 13.53
C ILE A 169 -4.02 -6.95 13.49
N GLY A 170 -4.46 -8.13 13.11
CA GLY A 170 -3.58 -9.26 12.89
C GLY A 170 -3.14 -9.35 11.44
N ARG A 171 -2.14 -10.17 11.22
CA ARG A 171 -1.66 -10.59 9.91
C ARG A 171 -2.56 -11.70 9.36
N THR A 172 -2.56 -11.90 8.04
CA THR A 172 -3.21 -13.04 7.37
C THR A 172 -2.90 -14.35 8.10
N PRO A 173 -3.90 -15.19 8.45
CA PRO A 173 -3.66 -16.39 9.23
C PRO A 173 -2.88 -17.43 8.39
N THR A 174 -1.64 -17.60 8.72
CA THR A 174 -0.91 -18.85 8.52
C THR A 174 -0.70 -19.44 9.91
N PRO A 175 -1.26 -20.59 10.22
CA PRO A 175 -1.06 -21.21 11.55
C PRO A 175 0.40 -21.68 11.69
N PRO A 176 1.03 -21.60 12.87
CA PRO A 176 0.72 -20.80 14.05
C PRO A 176 1.70 -19.63 14.22
N ARG A 177 1.36 -18.45 13.76
CA ARG A 177 2.21 -17.27 13.97
C ARG A 177 1.54 -16.27 14.90
N PRO A 178 2.30 -15.66 15.84
CA PRO A 178 1.75 -14.74 16.82
C PRO A 178 1.16 -13.51 16.13
N ILE A 179 0.03 -13.05 16.67
CA ILE A 179 -0.57 -11.76 16.35
C ILE A 179 0.50 -10.68 16.63
N ARG A 180 0.89 -9.94 15.60
CA ARG A 180 1.70 -8.73 15.78
C ARG A 180 0.75 -7.54 15.90
N PRO A 181 0.67 -6.86 17.04
CA PRO A 181 -0.10 -5.65 17.15
C PRO A 181 0.48 -4.61 16.19
N ILE A 182 -0.38 -3.88 15.49
CA ILE A 182 0.04 -2.67 14.77
C ILE A 182 0.72 -1.76 15.79
N ASN A 183 1.87 -1.21 15.40
CA ASN A 183 2.64 -0.31 16.23
C ASN A 183 1.73 0.81 16.77
N PRO A 184 1.53 0.92 18.11
CA PRO A 184 0.68 1.95 18.70
C PRO A 184 1.05 3.38 18.29
N GLY A 185 2.29 3.61 17.89
CA GLY A 185 2.76 4.90 17.36
C GLY A 185 2.07 5.35 16.07
N SER A 186 1.57 4.42 15.25
CA SER A 186 0.84 4.75 14.02
C SER A 186 -0.63 5.15 14.26
N GLN A 187 -1.14 4.95 15.47
CA GLN A 187 -2.51 5.32 15.84
C GLN A 187 -2.63 6.78 16.32
N HIS A 188 -1.51 7.44 16.62
CA HIS A 188 -1.52 8.85 17.01
C HIS A 188 -1.53 9.73 15.75
N PRO A 189 -2.32 10.83 15.76
CA PRO A 189 -2.21 11.82 14.71
C PRO A 189 -0.78 12.35 14.66
N PRO A 190 -0.24 12.64 13.45
CA PRO A 190 1.03 13.33 13.34
C PRO A 190 0.94 14.62 14.18
N ARG A 191 2.00 14.92 14.94
CA ARG A 191 2.08 16.19 15.67
C ARG A 191 1.94 17.32 14.66
N PRO A 192 1.16 18.39 14.96
CA PRO A 192 1.12 19.55 14.11
C PRO A 192 2.57 20.05 13.95
N THR A 193 2.97 20.27 12.70
CA THR A 193 4.22 20.96 12.38
C THR A 193 4.16 22.32 13.04
N GLN A 194 5.06 22.58 13.99
CA GLN A 194 5.20 23.92 14.55
C GLN A 194 5.63 24.88 13.43
N PRO A 195 5.17 26.13 13.47
CA PRO A 195 5.48 27.14 12.44
C PRO A 195 6.96 27.47 12.37
#